data_045295275d5f907f60678261fd6258e8
#
_entry.id   045295275d5f907f60678261fd6258e8
#
_cell.length_a   1.000
_cell.length_b   1.000
_cell.length_c   1.000
_cell.angle_alpha   90.00
_cell.angle_beta   90.00
_cell.angle_gamma   90.00
#
_symmetry.space_group_name_H-M   'P 1'
#
loop_
_entity.id
_entity.type
_entity.pdbx_description
1 polymer ?
#
loop_
_entity_poly.entity_id
_entity_poly.type
_entity_poly.pdbx_seq_one_letter_code
_entity_poly.pdbx_strand_id
1 'polypeptide(L)'
;MESARIEFKETWDPQASLKTICAFANDIDNWGGGYLVIGVREDTAGYRTVVGVPTDKVDLWLKDMVNKCKLIQPDYMPIVDVAEYEGKALIVVWAPGGSVRPYSSPKSMGKKSERIYWIRKMASTLSPSEAERRDLYNLANNVPFDDRVHHGAEVDDLNITLIKGYLREVGSSLYAEADTMDFVELCQRMDIVQGPKEYLKPKNVGLLFFASEPERFFPYARIDIVELPEGEGGSRLEEHIFAGPLHHQMQDALRYLRNNVIEERVRKYPDRAESDRYFNYPYDAIEEALANAVYHKGYDVREPIEVRVLPDRIELLSFPGADRSISAEGLRQFRAVSRRYRNRRVGEYLKELGLTEGRNTGIRKMLAALRNNGSPDPIFETDEERLYFLVTIFARQDEKEQFGNASGDFAHEGSVASRGYGSEGSLSTEKDRDAPTCRRVGAGERRELLLRMFEEEPSSSILQASKRLGVSVATVNRDVEVLKQEGRLMREGSSKSGCWRVL
;
A
#
# COMPACT_ATOMS: atom_id res chain seq x y z
N MET A 1 12.35 18.26 39.56
CA MET A 1 11.38 17.23 40.02
C MET A 1 11.29 16.17 38.99
N GLU A 2 11.29 14.91 39.40
CA GLU A 2 10.83 13.87 38.48
C GLU A 2 9.46 14.24 37.93
N SER A 3 9.22 13.92 36.70
CA SER A 3 8.01 14.31 36.00
C SER A 3 7.56 13.17 35.08
N ALA A 4 6.47 13.38 34.39
CA ALA A 4 6.01 12.40 33.41
C ALA A 4 7.05 12.12 32.29
N ARG A 5 8.02 13.02 32.11
CA ARG A 5 9.05 12.91 31.06
C ARG A 5 10.49 12.72 31.57
N ILE A 6 10.74 12.80 32.87
CA ILE A 6 12.11 12.69 33.41
C ILE A 6 12.11 11.77 34.62
N GLU A 7 13.05 10.83 34.63
CA GLU A 7 13.34 9.94 35.76
C GLU A 7 14.82 10.00 36.07
N PHE A 8 15.17 10.06 37.37
CA PHE A 8 16.55 10.05 37.84
C PHE A 8 16.87 8.74 38.56
N LYS A 9 18.07 8.21 38.32
CA LYS A 9 18.60 7.03 39.01
C LYS A 9 20.03 7.28 39.46
N GLU A 10 20.37 6.86 40.64
CA GLU A 10 21.77 6.92 41.12
C GLU A 10 22.65 5.90 40.36
N THR A 11 22.12 4.70 40.13
CA THR A 11 22.81 3.59 39.51
C THR A 11 21.96 2.93 38.43
N TRP A 12 22.59 2.14 37.56
CA TRP A 12 21.87 1.29 36.61
C TRP A 12 21.18 0.14 37.35
N ASP A 13 19.84 0.23 37.47
CA ASP A 13 18.98 -0.88 37.87
C ASP A 13 18.28 -1.41 36.59
N PRO A 14 18.68 -2.57 36.05
CA PRO A 14 18.13 -3.08 34.81
C PRO A 14 16.61 -3.26 34.83
N GLN A 15 16.04 -3.71 35.96
CA GLN A 15 14.61 -4.00 36.07
C GLN A 15 13.78 -2.72 36.16
N ALA A 16 14.13 -1.80 37.04
CA ALA A 16 13.42 -0.54 37.20
C ALA A 16 13.58 0.34 35.96
N SER A 17 14.79 0.43 35.40
CA SER A 17 15.07 1.23 34.22
C SER A 17 14.36 0.70 32.96
N LEU A 18 14.29 -0.62 32.77
CA LEU A 18 13.57 -1.22 31.63
C LEU A 18 12.07 -0.90 31.68
N LYS A 19 11.47 -0.93 32.86
CA LYS A 19 10.05 -0.53 33.04
C LYS A 19 9.83 0.92 32.65
N THR A 20 10.71 1.80 33.09
CA THR A 20 10.64 3.26 32.83
C THR A 20 10.84 3.53 31.32
N ILE A 21 11.83 2.91 30.69
CA ILE A 21 12.07 3.02 29.24
C ILE A 21 10.83 2.52 28.44
N CYS A 22 10.27 1.38 28.84
CA CYS A 22 9.05 0.85 28.23
C CYS A 22 7.84 1.79 28.39
N ALA A 23 7.71 2.44 29.56
CA ALA A 23 6.65 3.42 29.81
C ALA A 23 6.82 4.70 28.98
N PHE A 24 8.05 5.17 28.79
CA PHE A 24 8.35 6.30 27.91
C PHE A 24 8.10 5.94 26.45
N ALA A 25 8.45 4.71 26.01
CA ALA A 25 8.15 4.22 24.67
C ALA A 25 6.63 4.16 24.40
N ASN A 26 5.83 3.81 25.40
CA ASN A 26 4.37 3.81 25.31
C ASN A 26 3.76 5.22 25.23
N ASP A 27 4.36 6.19 25.90
CA ASP A 27 4.02 7.62 25.81
C ASP A 27 2.50 7.86 25.66
N ILE A 28 1.74 7.40 26.67
CA ILE A 28 0.26 7.37 26.61
C ILE A 28 -0.35 8.76 26.43
N ASP A 29 0.31 9.80 26.94
CA ASP A 29 -0.13 11.19 26.85
C ASP A 29 0.42 11.90 25.60
N ASN A 30 1.17 11.17 24.75
CA ASN A 30 1.78 11.65 23.49
C ASN A 30 2.63 12.94 23.63
N TRP A 31 3.46 12.98 24.65
CA TRP A 31 4.35 14.11 24.95
C TRP A 31 5.75 13.98 24.36
N GLY A 32 5.97 12.97 23.48
CA GLY A 32 7.22 12.72 22.80
C GLY A 32 8.19 11.82 23.58
N GLY A 33 7.72 11.06 24.57
CA GLY A 33 8.55 10.15 25.38
C GLY A 33 9.22 10.81 26.56
N GLY A 34 10.38 10.29 27.02
CA GLY A 34 11.03 10.82 28.24
C GLY A 34 12.51 10.48 28.37
N TYR A 35 13.13 11.04 29.39
CA TYR A 35 14.54 10.88 29.73
C TYR A 35 14.71 10.07 31.00
N LEU A 36 15.62 9.10 30.99
CA LEU A 36 16.16 8.46 32.17
C LEU A 36 17.62 8.91 32.31
N VAL A 37 17.94 9.58 33.41
CA VAL A 37 19.27 10.08 33.72
C VAL A 37 19.86 9.27 34.87
N ILE A 38 21.00 8.62 34.63
CA ILE A 38 21.72 7.76 35.55
C ILE A 38 22.97 8.49 36.05
N GLY A 39 23.23 8.42 37.34
CA GLY A 39 24.29 9.16 38.05
C GLY A 39 23.76 10.31 38.90
N VAL A 40 22.43 10.37 39.11
CA VAL A 40 21.78 11.39 39.94
C VAL A 40 21.01 10.73 41.09
N ARG A 41 21.31 11.10 42.30
CA ARG A 41 20.60 10.68 43.53
C ARG A 41 19.54 11.72 43.85
N GLU A 42 18.33 11.28 44.08
CA GLU A 42 17.26 12.10 44.65
C GLU A 42 17.01 11.66 46.10
N ASP A 43 16.99 12.58 47.03
CA ASP A 43 16.71 12.30 48.45
C ASP A 43 15.20 12.33 48.70
N THR A 44 14.81 11.98 49.92
CA THR A 44 13.41 11.96 50.37
C THR A 44 12.74 13.34 50.42
N ALA A 45 13.51 14.41 50.38
CA ALA A 45 13.02 15.79 50.32
C ALA A 45 12.94 16.33 48.88
N GLY A 46 13.34 15.51 47.87
CA GLY A 46 13.32 15.88 46.46
C GLY A 46 14.53 16.69 45.99
N TYR A 47 15.58 16.81 46.84
CA TYR A 47 16.85 17.40 46.42
C TYR A 47 17.67 16.42 45.61
N ARG A 48 18.35 16.93 44.59
CA ARG A 48 19.15 16.15 43.65
C ARG A 48 20.61 16.43 43.84
N THR A 49 21.37 15.34 43.91
CA THR A 49 22.82 15.40 43.98
C THR A 49 23.38 14.60 42.82
N VAL A 50 24.19 15.23 41.98
CA VAL A 50 24.94 14.55 40.93
C VAL A 50 26.06 13.73 41.56
N VAL A 51 25.92 12.42 41.56
CA VAL A 51 26.91 11.46 42.06
C VAL A 51 27.88 11.04 40.98
N GLY A 52 27.39 11.01 39.74
CA GLY A 52 28.15 10.53 38.58
C GLY A 52 28.13 9.00 38.46
N VAL A 53 28.44 8.53 37.29
CA VAL A 53 28.68 7.11 36.98
C VAL A 53 30.16 6.82 37.05
N PRO A 54 30.63 5.79 37.81
CA PRO A 54 32.03 5.40 37.80
C PRO A 54 32.52 5.09 36.38
N THR A 55 33.67 5.63 35.99
CA THR A 55 34.19 5.54 34.60
C THR A 55 34.39 4.10 34.17
N ASP A 56 34.77 3.21 35.05
CA ASP A 56 34.96 1.78 34.84
C ASP A 56 33.63 1.03 34.59
N LYS A 57 32.52 1.62 34.95
CA LYS A 57 31.15 1.03 34.80
C LYS A 57 30.39 1.55 33.61
N VAL A 58 30.78 2.64 32.98
CA VAL A 58 30.04 3.25 31.84
C VAL A 58 29.83 2.24 30.74
N ASP A 59 30.92 1.68 30.19
CA ASP A 59 30.85 0.70 29.11
C ASP A 59 30.07 -0.57 29.49
N LEU A 60 30.24 -1.03 30.73
CA LEU A 60 29.53 -2.22 31.21
C LEU A 60 28.02 -1.97 31.25
N TRP A 61 27.60 -0.82 31.77
CA TRP A 61 26.18 -0.47 31.85
C TRP A 61 25.56 -0.22 30.48
N LEU A 62 26.27 0.42 29.58
CA LEU A 62 25.81 0.62 28.21
C LEU A 62 25.56 -0.72 27.48
N LYS A 63 26.50 -1.67 27.60
CA LYS A 63 26.34 -3.01 27.01
C LYS A 63 25.19 -3.79 27.64
N ASP A 64 25.03 -3.73 28.96
CA ASP A 64 23.91 -4.38 29.65
C ASP A 64 22.58 -3.72 29.26
N MET A 65 22.53 -2.40 29.12
CA MET A 65 21.35 -1.67 28.67
C MET A 65 20.86 -2.12 27.30
N VAL A 66 21.76 -2.24 26.31
CA VAL A 66 21.43 -2.78 24.98
C VAL A 66 20.83 -4.18 25.08
N ASN A 67 21.45 -5.05 25.89
CA ASN A 67 20.94 -6.41 26.07
C ASN A 67 19.58 -6.47 26.76
N LYS A 68 19.33 -5.57 27.72
CA LYS A 68 18.05 -5.52 28.43
C LYS A 68 16.95 -4.90 27.58
N CYS A 69 17.24 -3.86 26.80
CA CYS A 69 16.26 -3.24 25.92
C CYS A 69 15.72 -4.19 24.85
N LYS A 70 16.50 -5.20 24.40
CA LYS A 70 15.99 -6.31 23.56
C LYS A 70 14.84 -7.10 24.18
N LEU A 71 14.62 -6.98 25.48
CA LEU A 71 13.47 -7.61 26.16
C LEU A 71 12.17 -6.81 26.00
N ILE A 72 12.22 -5.59 25.46
CA ILE A 72 11.00 -4.83 25.12
C ILE A 72 10.42 -5.40 23.83
N GLN A 73 9.12 -5.57 23.78
CA GLN A 73 8.37 -6.06 22.61
C GLN A 73 7.14 -5.19 22.34
N PRO A 74 6.90 -4.79 21.07
CA PRO A 74 7.79 -4.96 19.91
C PRO A 74 9.20 -4.42 20.14
N ASP A 75 10.14 -4.72 19.22
CA ASP A 75 11.54 -4.28 19.34
C ASP A 75 11.61 -2.76 19.54
N TYR A 76 12.36 -2.34 20.57
CA TYR A 76 12.54 -0.95 20.91
C TYR A 76 13.93 -0.70 21.49
N MET A 77 14.61 0.31 20.98
CA MET A 77 15.92 0.72 21.46
C MET A 77 15.90 2.24 21.71
N PRO A 78 16.17 2.70 22.93
CA PRO A 78 16.32 4.12 23.22
C PRO A 78 17.62 4.67 22.65
N ILE A 79 17.72 5.99 22.56
CA ILE A 79 18.94 6.70 22.23
C ILE A 79 19.71 6.96 23.53
N VAL A 80 20.99 6.63 23.54
CA VAL A 80 21.80 6.73 24.77
C VAL A 80 23.05 7.55 24.49
N ASP A 81 23.35 8.50 25.39
CA ASP A 81 24.53 9.32 25.32
C ASP A 81 25.18 9.41 26.72
N VAL A 82 26.47 9.75 26.74
CA VAL A 82 27.23 9.98 27.97
C VAL A 82 27.59 11.47 28.05
N ALA A 83 26.93 12.18 28.96
CA ALA A 83 27.17 13.59 29.19
C ALA A 83 28.08 13.80 30.40
N GLU A 84 28.87 14.88 30.39
CA GLU A 84 29.66 15.32 31.53
C GLU A 84 28.97 16.53 32.21
N TYR A 85 28.79 16.47 33.51
CA TYR A 85 28.26 17.57 34.32
C TYR A 85 29.07 17.71 35.61
N GLU A 86 29.63 18.89 35.83
CA GLU A 86 30.48 19.20 37.01
C GLU A 86 31.65 18.17 37.14
N GLY A 87 32.28 17.77 36.03
CA GLY A 87 33.37 16.82 36.04
C GLY A 87 32.96 15.37 36.34
N LYS A 88 31.66 15.06 36.28
CA LYS A 88 31.10 13.72 36.54
C LYS A 88 30.36 13.21 35.30
N ALA A 89 30.61 11.95 34.96
CA ALA A 89 29.90 11.31 33.83
C ALA A 89 28.46 10.95 34.23
N LEU A 90 27.52 11.23 33.34
CA LEU A 90 26.11 10.84 33.45
C LEU A 90 25.74 10.02 32.20
N ILE A 91 24.95 8.96 32.37
CA ILE A 91 24.32 8.28 31.22
C ILE A 91 22.92 8.86 31.04
N VAL A 92 22.69 9.45 29.89
CA VAL A 92 21.40 10.02 29.49
C VAL A 92 20.74 9.10 28.47
N VAL A 93 19.58 8.57 28.85
CA VAL A 93 18.79 7.68 27.99
C VAL A 93 17.57 8.46 27.53
N TRP A 94 17.51 8.78 26.24
CA TRP A 94 16.34 9.33 25.61
C TRP A 94 15.47 8.21 25.04
N ALA A 95 14.27 8.05 25.57
CA ALA A 95 13.27 7.08 25.10
C ALA A 95 12.11 7.83 24.43
N PRO A 96 12.18 8.07 23.10
CA PRO A 96 11.09 8.69 22.35
C PRO A 96 9.84 7.81 22.36
N GLY A 97 8.67 8.42 22.18
CA GLY A 97 7.43 7.67 22.00
C GLY A 97 7.54 6.76 20.79
N GLY A 98 7.36 5.45 20.99
CA GLY A 98 7.52 4.46 19.93
C GLY A 98 6.38 4.48 18.91
N SER A 99 6.67 4.07 17.68
CA SER A 99 5.71 4.07 16.55
C SER A 99 4.81 2.82 16.51
N VAL A 100 5.18 1.73 17.21
CA VAL A 100 4.50 0.43 17.16
C VAL A 100 3.97 0.06 18.55
N ARG A 101 3.32 1.03 19.22
CA ARG A 101 2.69 0.81 20.53
C ARG A 101 1.59 -0.26 20.45
N PRO A 102 1.25 -0.99 21.54
CA PRO A 102 1.81 -0.89 22.88
C PRO A 102 3.07 -1.73 23.06
N TYR A 103 4.05 -1.18 23.74
CA TYR A 103 5.27 -1.89 24.15
C TYR A 103 5.07 -2.56 25.49
N SER A 104 5.63 -3.75 25.64
CA SER A 104 5.62 -4.53 26.88
C SER A 104 7.03 -4.95 27.28
N SER A 105 7.29 -5.08 28.56
CA SER A 105 8.53 -5.65 29.07
C SER A 105 8.25 -6.71 30.14
N PRO A 106 9.23 -7.59 30.48
CA PRO A 106 9.07 -8.53 31.59
C PRO A 106 8.83 -7.81 32.91
N LYS A 107 7.93 -8.31 33.72
CA LYS A 107 7.65 -7.82 35.08
C LYS A 107 8.86 -7.95 36.01
N SER A 108 9.67 -8.99 35.80
CA SER A 108 10.91 -9.28 36.51
C SER A 108 11.92 -9.91 35.57
N MET A 109 13.22 -9.91 35.95
CA MET A 109 14.29 -10.47 35.10
C MET A 109 14.38 -12.00 35.09
N GLY A 110 13.35 -12.72 35.55
CA GLY A 110 13.31 -14.18 35.57
C GLY A 110 12.95 -14.80 34.21
N LYS A 111 13.39 -16.07 33.96
CA LYS A 111 13.20 -16.80 32.67
C LYS A 111 11.73 -17.01 32.25
N LYS A 112 10.75 -16.92 33.15
CA LYS A 112 9.31 -17.12 32.89
C LYS A 112 8.49 -15.94 33.42
N SER A 113 9.01 -14.71 33.29
CA SER A 113 8.31 -13.53 33.79
C SER A 113 7.13 -13.18 32.90
N GLU A 114 6.01 -12.86 33.51
CA GLU A 114 4.85 -12.25 32.85
C GLU A 114 5.27 -10.94 32.16
N ARG A 115 4.72 -10.68 30.98
CA ARG A 115 4.93 -9.42 30.27
C ARG A 115 3.86 -8.43 30.64
N ILE A 116 4.28 -7.20 30.91
CA ILE A 116 3.38 -6.10 31.30
C ILE A 116 3.62 -4.90 30.41
N TYR A 117 2.54 -4.21 30.05
CA TYR A 117 2.60 -2.88 29.52
C TYR A 117 2.85 -1.89 30.65
N TRP A 118 3.68 -0.90 30.42
CA TRP A 118 3.98 0.14 31.38
C TRP A 118 3.59 1.49 30.83
N ILE A 119 3.05 2.35 31.70
CA ILE A 119 2.76 3.76 31.38
C ILE A 119 3.38 4.66 32.44
N ARG A 120 3.59 5.91 32.07
CA ARG A 120 4.08 6.93 32.98
C ARG A 120 2.95 7.87 33.36
N LYS A 121 2.72 8.05 34.67
CA LYS A 121 1.80 9.03 35.21
C LYS A 121 2.57 9.87 36.26
N MET A 122 2.72 11.16 35.96
CA MET A 122 3.58 12.05 36.80
C MET A 122 4.99 11.45 36.96
N ALA A 123 5.44 11.20 38.17
CA ALA A 123 6.73 10.60 38.49
C ALA A 123 6.68 9.06 38.68
N SER A 124 5.58 8.41 38.38
CA SER A 124 5.39 6.96 38.63
C SER A 124 5.25 6.14 37.38
N THR A 125 5.93 4.99 37.34
CA THR A 125 5.77 3.96 36.30
C THR A 125 4.79 2.89 36.78
N LEU A 126 3.65 2.76 36.11
CA LEU A 126 2.52 1.95 36.54
C LEU A 126 2.09 0.98 35.46
N SER A 127 1.39 -0.09 35.82
CA SER A 127 0.64 -0.93 34.89
C SER A 127 -0.64 -0.19 34.49
N PRO A 128 -1.00 -0.15 33.18
CA PRO A 128 -2.22 0.53 32.74
C PRO A 128 -3.48 -0.20 33.20
N SER A 129 -4.51 0.57 33.48
CA SER A 129 -5.89 0.07 33.63
C SER A 129 -6.42 -0.50 32.29
N GLU A 130 -7.57 -1.17 32.32
CA GLU A 130 -8.22 -1.67 31.10
C GLU A 130 -8.58 -0.57 30.10
N ALA A 131 -8.98 0.61 30.58
CA ALA A 131 -9.25 1.77 29.72
C ALA A 131 -7.97 2.28 29.06
N GLU A 132 -6.92 2.50 29.85
CA GLU A 132 -5.61 2.96 29.35
C GLU A 132 -4.94 1.93 28.43
N ARG A 133 -5.17 0.64 28.65
CA ARG A 133 -4.70 -0.41 27.74
C ARG A 133 -5.40 -0.30 26.37
N ARG A 134 -6.71 -0.05 26.36
CA ARG A 134 -7.44 0.23 25.12
C ARG A 134 -6.93 1.49 24.44
N ASP A 135 -6.61 2.52 25.20
CA ASP A 135 -6.04 3.76 24.66
C ASP A 135 -4.67 3.52 24.01
N LEU A 136 -3.79 2.71 24.65
CA LEU A 136 -2.51 2.32 24.05
C LEU A 136 -2.70 1.56 22.72
N TYR A 137 -3.65 0.63 22.65
CA TYR A 137 -3.98 -0.05 21.39
C TYR A 137 -4.58 0.90 20.35
N ASN A 138 -5.39 1.85 20.77
CA ASN A 138 -5.95 2.88 19.91
C ASN A 138 -4.86 3.81 19.37
N LEU A 139 -3.91 4.22 20.20
CA LEU A 139 -2.75 5.02 19.79
C LEU A 139 -1.91 4.28 18.72
N ALA A 140 -1.72 2.96 18.88
CA ALA A 140 -1.01 2.15 17.90
C ALA A 140 -1.74 2.05 16.56
N ASN A 141 -3.08 1.94 16.59
CA ASN A 141 -3.90 1.72 15.40
C ASN A 141 -4.40 3.00 14.73
N ASN A 142 -4.31 4.14 15.42
CA ASN A 142 -4.96 5.39 14.99
C ASN A 142 -4.01 6.42 14.40
N VAL A 143 -2.69 6.25 14.47
CA VAL A 143 -1.77 7.16 13.77
C VAL A 143 -1.47 6.57 12.39
N PRO A 144 -2.04 7.13 11.32
CA PRO A 144 -1.72 6.73 9.95
C PRO A 144 -0.22 6.76 9.71
N PHE A 145 0.26 5.94 8.75
CA PHE A 145 1.69 5.88 8.44
C PHE A 145 2.28 7.26 8.13
N ASP A 146 1.57 8.04 7.34
CA ASP A 146 1.99 9.36 6.88
C ASP A 146 2.08 10.42 7.99
N ASP A 147 1.34 10.24 9.09
CA ASP A 147 1.36 11.15 10.25
C ASP A 147 2.33 10.71 11.36
N ARG A 148 3.05 9.59 11.18
CA ARG A 148 4.08 9.12 12.11
C ARG A 148 5.36 9.90 11.97
N VAL A 149 6.07 10.07 13.10
CA VAL A 149 7.42 10.65 13.15
C VAL A 149 8.43 9.68 12.55
N HIS A 150 9.34 10.18 11.73
CA HIS A 150 10.48 9.43 11.21
C HIS A 150 11.73 9.68 12.05
N HIS A 151 12.05 8.74 12.94
CA HIS A 151 13.16 8.91 13.89
C HIS A 151 14.56 8.95 13.27
N GLY A 152 14.74 8.41 12.06
CA GLY A 152 16.00 8.39 11.31
C GLY A 152 16.24 9.64 10.45
N ALA A 153 15.33 10.63 10.49
CA ALA A 153 15.43 11.88 9.73
C ALA A 153 15.60 13.08 10.66
N GLU A 154 16.13 14.17 10.10
CA GLU A 154 16.26 15.46 10.75
C GLU A 154 15.38 16.51 10.07
N VAL A 155 15.10 17.63 10.75
CA VAL A 155 14.30 18.72 10.17
C VAL A 155 14.99 19.28 8.92
N ASP A 156 16.32 19.25 8.88
CA ASP A 156 17.13 19.73 7.74
C ASP A 156 17.03 18.80 6.50
N ASP A 157 16.45 17.62 6.62
CA ASP A 157 16.11 16.78 5.45
C ASP A 157 14.90 17.32 4.67
N LEU A 158 14.16 18.27 5.26
CA LEU A 158 13.07 18.98 4.59
C LEU A 158 13.61 20.17 3.80
N ASN A 159 13.14 20.33 2.56
CA ASN A 159 13.60 21.37 1.66
C ASN A 159 12.66 22.59 1.63
N ILE A 160 13.13 23.73 2.10
CA ILE A 160 12.38 25.00 2.14
C ILE A 160 11.86 25.41 0.75
N THR A 161 12.60 25.12 -0.33
CA THR A 161 12.19 25.47 -1.69
C THR A 161 10.98 24.68 -2.13
N LEU A 162 10.91 23.40 -1.79
CA LEU A 162 9.75 22.53 -2.05
C LEU A 162 8.55 23.00 -1.25
N ILE A 163 8.74 23.33 0.02
CA ILE A 163 7.69 23.87 0.90
C ILE A 163 7.12 25.15 0.31
N LYS A 164 7.97 26.12 -0.05
CA LYS A 164 7.52 27.39 -0.66
C LYS A 164 6.85 27.18 -2.01
N GLY A 165 7.36 26.25 -2.83
CA GLY A 165 6.74 25.87 -4.10
C GLY A 165 5.30 25.37 -3.89
N TYR A 166 5.12 24.45 -2.97
CA TYR A 166 3.82 23.94 -2.58
C TYR A 166 2.88 25.03 -2.06
N LEU A 167 3.33 25.83 -1.08
CA LEU A 167 2.51 26.91 -0.50
C LEU A 167 2.03 27.93 -1.53
N ARG A 168 2.88 28.22 -2.54
CA ARG A 168 2.53 29.09 -3.67
C ARG A 168 1.47 28.44 -4.56
N GLU A 169 1.64 27.16 -4.89
CA GLU A 169 0.74 26.42 -5.79
C GLU A 169 -0.66 26.30 -5.20
N VAL A 170 -0.77 26.01 -3.90
CA VAL A 170 -2.07 25.92 -3.19
C VAL A 170 -2.64 27.29 -2.79
N GLY A 171 -1.93 28.39 -3.03
CA GLY A 171 -2.38 29.73 -2.67
C GLY A 171 -2.47 29.97 -1.15
N SER A 172 -1.64 29.30 -0.35
CA SER A 172 -1.65 29.41 1.11
C SER A 172 -1.21 30.79 1.60
N SER A 173 -1.88 31.31 2.63
CA SER A 173 -1.48 32.55 3.31
C SER A 173 -0.09 32.45 3.96
N LEU A 174 0.36 31.25 4.34
CA LEU A 174 1.69 31.00 4.87
C LEU A 174 2.80 31.31 3.86
N TYR A 175 2.51 31.34 2.54
CA TYR A 175 3.50 31.65 1.53
C TYR A 175 4.09 33.06 1.73
N ALA A 176 3.25 34.04 2.05
CA ALA A 176 3.69 35.42 2.26
C ALA A 176 4.57 35.57 3.53
N GLU A 177 4.38 34.71 4.52
CA GLU A 177 5.12 34.73 5.78
C GLU A 177 6.40 33.88 5.72
N ALA A 178 6.48 32.93 4.78
CA ALA A 178 7.54 31.91 4.71
C ALA A 178 8.95 32.48 4.47
N ASP A 179 9.08 33.70 3.98
CA ASP A 179 10.39 34.35 3.78
C ASP A 179 10.96 34.99 5.06
N THR A 180 10.10 35.33 6.01
CA THR A 180 10.47 36.00 7.28
C THR A 180 10.37 35.10 8.49
N MET A 181 9.71 33.96 8.35
CA MET A 181 9.48 32.99 9.42
C MET A 181 10.68 32.06 9.60
N ASP A 182 10.96 31.69 10.85
CA ASP A 182 11.92 30.63 11.12
C ASP A 182 11.49 29.32 10.47
N PHE A 183 12.46 28.58 9.91
CA PHE A 183 12.19 27.33 9.17
C PHE A 183 11.48 26.27 10.02
N VAL A 184 11.90 26.13 11.27
CA VAL A 184 11.28 25.18 12.21
C VAL A 184 9.85 25.59 12.52
N GLU A 185 9.60 26.90 12.74
CA GLU A 185 8.25 27.41 12.95
C GLU A 185 7.35 27.16 11.74
N LEU A 186 7.86 27.36 10.52
CA LEU A 186 7.12 27.07 9.29
C LEU A 186 6.72 25.58 9.22
N CYS A 187 7.67 24.68 9.48
CA CYS A 187 7.42 23.23 9.51
C CYS A 187 6.40 22.84 10.59
N GLN A 188 6.44 23.48 11.75
CA GLN A 188 5.46 23.27 12.82
C GLN A 188 4.06 23.75 12.42
N ARG A 189 3.93 24.92 11.79
CA ARG A 189 2.64 25.44 11.31
C ARG A 189 2.02 24.57 10.23
N MET A 190 2.85 23.92 9.41
CA MET A 190 2.41 22.97 8.40
C MET A 190 2.11 21.58 9.00
N ASP A 191 2.39 21.40 10.28
CA ASP A 191 2.26 20.12 10.99
C ASP A 191 3.00 18.95 10.29
N ILE A 192 4.21 19.24 9.77
CA ILE A 192 5.09 18.25 9.12
C ILE A 192 6.25 17.82 10.00
N VAL A 193 6.34 18.34 11.22
CA VAL A 193 7.31 17.95 12.24
C VAL A 193 6.60 17.74 13.57
N GLN A 194 7.16 16.91 14.42
CA GLN A 194 6.63 16.63 15.75
C GLN A 194 7.75 16.27 16.72
N GLY A 195 7.56 16.59 17.98
CA GLY A 195 8.46 16.28 19.09
C GLY A 195 8.74 17.50 19.98
N PRO A 196 9.43 17.30 21.10
CA PRO A 196 9.91 18.38 21.92
C PRO A 196 11.02 19.15 21.20
N LYS A 197 11.30 20.39 21.62
CA LYS A 197 12.32 21.24 20.96
C LYS A 197 13.68 20.57 20.81
N GLU A 198 14.07 19.81 21.81
CA GLU A 198 15.35 19.09 21.86
C GLU A 198 15.37 17.82 20.98
N TYR A 199 14.21 17.36 20.50
CA TYR A 199 14.08 16.18 19.66
C TYR A 199 12.92 16.35 18.67
N LEU A 200 12.99 17.39 17.87
CA LEU A 200 12.01 17.66 16.83
C LEU A 200 12.36 16.85 15.58
N LYS A 201 11.41 16.11 15.06
CA LYS A 201 11.62 15.20 13.92
C LYS A 201 10.54 15.38 12.86
N PRO A 202 10.86 15.16 11.58
CA PRO A 202 9.88 15.17 10.50
C PRO A 202 8.84 14.05 10.67
N LYS A 203 7.61 14.34 10.26
CA LYS A 203 6.59 13.33 9.99
C LYS A 203 6.83 12.71 8.61
N ASN A 204 6.37 11.48 8.40
CA ASN A 204 6.54 10.79 7.12
C ASN A 204 5.94 11.58 5.95
N VAL A 205 4.78 12.24 6.14
CA VAL A 205 4.19 13.11 5.11
C VAL A 205 5.11 14.27 4.72
N GLY A 206 5.79 14.87 5.70
CA GLY A 206 6.77 15.94 5.45
C GLY A 206 7.90 15.46 4.55
N LEU A 207 8.46 14.28 4.82
CA LEU A 207 9.51 13.68 4.00
C LEU A 207 9.00 13.28 2.61
N LEU A 208 7.80 12.69 2.51
CA LEU A 208 7.21 12.30 1.23
C LEU A 208 6.99 13.48 0.28
N PHE A 209 6.62 14.64 0.80
CA PHE A 209 6.31 15.82 -0.02
C PHE A 209 7.46 16.83 -0.14
N PHE A 210 8.31 16.93 0.88
CA PHE A 210 9.25 18.03 1.01
C PHE A 210 10.71 17.62 1.23
N ALA A 211 11.06 16.32 1.22
CA ALA A 211 12.43 15.90 1.05
C ALA A 211 12.79 15.93 -0.45
N SER A 212 14.04 16.29 -0.78
CA SER A 212 14.51 16.29 -2.17
C SER A 212 14.55 14.88 -2.76
N GLU A 213 14.87 13.90 -1.91
CA GLU A 213 14.97 12.47 -2.23
C GLU A 213 14.21 11.64 -1.19
N PRO A 214 12.86 11.59 -1.26
CA PRO A 214 12.04 10.82 -0.32
C PRO A 214 12.42 9.33 -0.28
N GLU A 215 12.94 8.78 -1.37
CA GLU A 215 13.38 7.39 -1.51
C GLU A 215 14.55 7.01 -0.60
N ARG A 216 15.30 7.98 -0.07
CA ARG A 216 16.28 7.73 1.00
C ARG A 216 15.64 7.17 2.26
N PHE A 217 14.42 7.62 2.55
CA PHE A 217 13.65 7.24 3.73
C PHE A 217 12.66 6.13 3.41
N PHE A 218 12.10 6.15 2.20
CA PHE A 218 11.10 5.22 1.69
C PHE A 218 11.52 4.70 0.31
N PRO A 219 12.40 3.69 0.21
CA PRO A 219 13.08 3.31 -1.03
C PRO A 219 12.17 2.97 -2.21
N TYR A 220 10.91 2.65 -1.96
CA TYR A 220 9.91 2.33 -3.00
C TYR A 220 8.75 3.35 -3.06
N ALA A 221 8.96 4.56 -2.52
CA ALA A 221 8.04 5.69 -2.69
C ALA A 221 8.21 6.31 -4.07
N ARG A 222 7.90 5.54 -5.14
CA ARG A 222 8.04 5.95 -6.53
C ARG A 222 6.94 5.32 -7.39
N ILE A 223 6.81 5.81 -8.61
CA ILE A 223 5.88 5.31 -9.63
C ILE A 223 6.72 4.79 -10.80
N ASP A 224 6.56 3.51 -11.14
CA ASP A 224 7.21 2.88 -12.27
C ASP A 224 6.16 2.66 -13.38
N ILE A 225 6.40 3.22 -14.59
CA ILE A 225 5.57 2.96 -15.77
C ILE A 225 6.33 2.00 -16.66
N VAL A 226 5.71 0.86 -16.96
CA VAL A 226 6.28 -0.22 -17.77
C VAL A 226 5.42 -0.39 -19.03
N GLU A 227 6.00 -0.08 -20.18
CA GLU A 227 5.33 -0.28 -21.47
C GLU A 227 5.69 -1.63 -22.07
N LEU A 228 4.66 -2.39 -22.43
CA LEU A 228 4.71 -3.72 -23.00
C LEU A 228 3.98 -3.72 -24.35
N PRO A 229 4.55 -3.09 -25.40
CA PRO A 229 3.86 -2.90 -26.68
C PRO A 229 3.52 -4.20 -27.42
N GLU A 230 4.23 -5.29 -27.13
CA GLU A 230 3.97 -6.62 -27.69
C GLU A 230 3.14 -7.50 -26.73
N GLY A 231 2.67 -6.96 -25.60
CA GLY A 231 1.97 -7.69 -24.55
C GLY A 231 2.88 -8.46 -23.60
N GLU A 232 2.28 -9.23 -22.71
CA GLU A 232 3.01 -10.05 -21.74
C GLU A 232 3.81 -11.16 -22.46
N GLY A 233 5.13 -11.18 -22.25
CA GLY A 233 6.05 -12.13 -22.89
C GLY A 233 6.62 -11.65 -24.23
N GLY A 234 6.32 -10.43 -24.66
CA GLY A 234 7.00 -9.77 -25.76
C GLY A 234 8.48 -9.50 -25.46
N SER A 235 9.25 -9.23 -26.51
CA SER A 235 10.69 -8.96 -26.39
C SER A 235 11.00 -7.50 -26.05
N ARG A 236 10.05 -6.59 -26.25
CA ARG A 236 10.19 -5.15 -26.02
C ARG A 236 9.55 -4.74 -24.72
N LEU A 237 10.35 -4.11 -23.86
CA LEU A 237 9.94 -3.53 -22.60
C LEU A 237 10.62 -2.17 -22.46
N GLU A 238 9.84 -1.14 -22.13
CA GLU A 238 10.35 0.20 -21.80
C GLU A 238 9.89 0.58 -20.40
N GLU A 239 10.83 1.04 -19.55
CA GLU A 239 10.56 1.39 -18.16
C GLU A 239 10.88 2.86 -17.93
N HIS A 240 9.96 3.56 -17.26
CA HIS A 240 10.08 4.97 -16.88
C HIS A 240 9.81 5.10 -15.38
N ILE A 241 10.83 5.54 -14.63
CA ILE A 241 10.78 5.68 -13.18
C ILE A 241 10.55 7.13 -12.79
N PHE A 242 9.51 7.39 -12.01
CA PHE A 242 9.17 8.70 -11.46
C PHE A 242 9.43 8.69 -9.96
N ALA A 243 10.46 9.41 -9.54
CA ALA A 243 10.95 9.50 -8.17
C ALA A 243 10.96 10.96 -7.68
N GLY A 244 11.35 11.21 -6.42
CA GLY A 244 11.36 12.54 -5.81
C GLY A 244 10.08 12.88 -5.04
N PRO A 245 9.77 14.16 -4.78
CA PRO A 245 8.58 14.57 -4.03
C PRO A 245 7.28 14.00 -4.58
N LEU A 246 6.44 13.46 -3.72
CA LEU A 246 5.31 12.61 -4.11
C LEU A 246 4.33 13.26 -5.10
N HIS A 247 4.04 14.54 -4.92
CA HIS A 247 3.15 15.27 -5.84
C HIS A 247 3.80 15.50 -7.22
N HIS A 248 5.12 15.70 -7.27
CA HIS A 248 5.85 15.80 -8.54
C HIS A 248 5.87 14.46 -9.28
N GLN A 249 6.14 13.34 -8.57
CA GLN A 249 6.07 12.00 -9.18
C GLN A 249 4.71 11.77 -9.86
N MET A 250 3.63 12.08 -9.14
CA MET A 250 2.27 11.90 -9.66
C MET A 250 1.99 12.79 -10.88
N GLN A 251 2.35 14.09 -10.80
CA GLN A 251 2.16 15.03 -11.91
C GLN A 251 2.97 14.61 -13.15
N ASP A 252 4.22 14.18 -12.96
CA ASP A 252 5.11 13.78 -14.06
C ASP A 252 4.65 12.45 -14.69
N ALA A 253 4.24 11.47 -13.89
CA ALA A 253 3.68 10.22 -14.38
C ALA A 253 2.37 10.46 -15.17
N LEU A 254 1.47 11.30 -14.66
CA LEU A 254 0.24 11.69 -15.37
C LEU A 254 0.53 12.44 -16.69
N ARG A 255 1.52 13.34 -16.68
CA ARG A 255 1.96 14.05 -17.88
C ARG A 255 2.53 13.06 -18.91
N TYR A 256 3.32 12.11 -18.46
CA TYR A 256 3.86 11.06 -19.33
C TYR A 256 2.73 10.24 -19.97
N LEU A 257 1.81 9.71 -19.16
CA LEU A 257 0.66 8.92 -19.66
C LEU A 257 -0.19 9.72 -20.64
N ARG A 258 -0.44 10.99 -20.34
CA ARG A 258 -1.22 11.88 -21.23
C ARG A 258 -0.56 12.11 -22.59
N ASN A 259 0.77 12.25 -22.62
CA ASN A 259 1.49 12.63 -23.81
C ASN A 259 1.94 11.45 -24.68
N ASN A 260 2.12 10.26 -24.07
CA ASN A 260 2.71 9.11 -24.74
C ASN A 260 1.77 7.91 -24.87
N VAL A 261 0.75 7.82 -24.01
CA VAL A 261 -0.14 6.64 -23.95
C VAL A 261 -1.57 6.97 -24.38
N ILE A 262 -2.05 8.17 -24.02
CA ILE A 262 -3.39 8.61 -24.39
C ILE A 262 -3.38 9.17 -25.81
N GLU A 263 -4.17 8.56 -26.69
CA GLU A 263 -4.29 8.94 -28.10
C GLU A 263 -5.71 9.38 -28.43
N GLU A 264 -5.84 10.51 -29.14
CA GLU A 264 -7.11 10.90 -29.77
C GLU A 264 -7.30 10.08 -31.06
N ARG A 265 -8.40 9.39 -31.16
CA ARG A 265 -8.78 8.59 -32.34
C ARG A 265 -10.01 9.22 -33.03
N VAL A 266 -10.03 9.13 -34.36
CA VAL A 266 -11.11 9.69 -35.18
C VAL A 266 -11.81 8.55 -35.93
N ARG A 267 -13.12 8.37 -35.65
CA ARG A 267 -13.96 7.41 -36.35
C ARG A 267 -14.76 8.14 -37.45
N LYS A 268 -14.53 7.72 -38.71
CA LYS A 268 -15.31 8.19 -39.85
C LYS A 268 -16.40 7.17 -40.19
N TYR A 269 -17.57 7.65 -40.55
CA TYR A 269 -18.71 6.82 -40.94
C TYR A 269 -18.96 6.97 -42.46
N PRO A 270 -19.26 5.84 -43.19
CA PRO A 270 -19.50 5.92 -44.62
C PRO A 270 -20.80 6.65 -44.99
N ASP A 271 -21.75 6.71 -44.07
CA ASP A 271 -23.12 7.21 -44.23
C ASP A 271 -23.35 8.63 -43.75
N ARG A 272 -22.35 9.24 -43.12
CA ARG A 272 -22.44 10.64 -42.61
C ARG A 272 -21.11 11.37 -42.74
N ALA A 273 -21.18 12.69 -42.94
CA ALA A 273 -20.00 13.56 -43.06
C ALA A 273 -19.28 13.79 -41.74
N GLU A 274 -20.00 13.66 -40.62
CA GLU A 274 -19.48 13.89 -39.29
C GLU A 274 -18.65 12.68 -38.81
N SER A 275 -17.54 12.96 -38.13
CA SER A 275 -16.69 11.96 -37.53
C SER A 275 -16.76 12.06 -36.01
N ASP A 276 -16.78 10.94 -35.32
CA ASP A 276 -16.65 10.91 -33.87
C ASP A 276 -15.18 10.95 -33.48
N ARG A 277 -14.88 11.77 -32.48
CA ARG A 277 -13.56 11.83 -31.84
C ARG A 277 -13.66 11.23 -30.46
N TYR A 278 -12.72 10.39 -30.10
CA TYR A 278 -12.66 9.75 -28.80
C TYR A 278 -11.20 9.46 -28.43
N PHE A 279 -10.95 9.23 -27.14
CA PHE A 279 -9.64 8.81 -26.68
C PHE A 279 -9.62 7.29 -26.48
N ASN A 280 -8.45 6.65 -26.71
CA ASN A 280 -8.25 5.25 -26.34
C ASN A 280 -8.51 5.04 -24.84
N TYR A 281 -8.06 5.98 -24.00
CA TYR A 281 -8.32 6.04 -22.56
C TYR A 281 -8.76 7.44 -22.16
N PRO A 282 -9.84 7.61 -21.35
CA PRO A 282 -10.17 8.90 -20.81
C PRO A 282 -9.18 9.29 -19.70
N TYR A 283 -8.58 10.48 -19.80
CA TYR A 283 -7.57 10.97 -18.85
C TYR A 283 -8.07 10.94 -17.41
N ASP A 284 -9.30 11.39 -17.14
CA ASP A 284 -9.89 11.45 -15.80
C ASP A 284 -9.96 10.07 -15.12
N ALA A 285 -10.07 8.99 -15.87
CA ALA A 285 -10.09 7.63 -15.30
C ALA A 285 -8.69 7.20 -14.86
N ILE A 286 -7.65 7.54 -15.62
CA ILE A 286 -6.26 7.25 -15.28
C ILE A 286 -5.81 8.11 -14.10
N GLU A 287 -6.14 9.41 -14.11
CA GLU A 287 -5.84 10.35 -13.01
C GLU A 287 -6.42 9.84 -11.69
N GLU A 288 -7.69 9.47 -11.67
CA GLU A 288 -8.34 8.96 -10.48
C GLU A 288 -7.76 7.61 -10.02
N ALA A 289 -7.43 6.71 -10.95
CA ALA A 289 -6.80 5.44 -10.61
C ALA A 289 -5.42 5.63 -9.98
N LEU A 290 -4.59 6.53 -10.55
CA LEU A 290 -3.26 6.82 -10.02
C LEU A 290 -3.33 7.57 -8.68
N ALA A 291 -4.25 8.55 -8.55
CA ALA A 291 -4.49 9.25 -7.29
C ALA A 291 -4.88 8.28 -6.17
N ASN A 292 -5.76 7.32 -6.46
CA ASN A 292 -6.13 6.28 -5.50
C ASN A 292 -4.95 5.36 -5.16
N ALA A 293 -4.12 4.98 -6.14
CA ALA A 293 -2.93 4.18 -5.89
C ALA A 293 -1.96 4.91 -4.95
N VAL A 294 -1.67 6.20 -5.19
CA VAL A 294 -0.81 7.05 -4.34
C VAL A 294 -1.41 7.23 -2.94
N TYR A 295 -2.70 7.49 -2.85
CA TYR A 295 -3.39 7.74 -1.59
C TYR A 295 -3.43 6.51 -0.68
N HIS A 296 -3.57 5.31 -1.27
CA HIS A 296 -3.74 4.06 -0.54
C HIS A 296 -2.48 3.20 -0.45
N LYS A 297 -1.36 3.60 -1.07
CA LYS A 297 -0.08 2.90 -0.99
C LYS A 297 0.39 2.75 0.46
N GLY A 298 0.94 1.59 0.80
CA GLY A 298 1.75 1.38 2.00
C GLY A 298 3.19 1.81 1.72
N TYR A 299 3.59 2.98 2.19
CA TYR A 299 4.94 3.48 1.97
C TYR A 299 6.01 2.77 2.81
N ASP A 300 5.60 1.90 3.72
CA ASP A 300 6.42 0.94 4.46
C ASP A 300 6.58 -0.41 3.73
N VAL A 301 5.84 -0.62 2.65
CA VAL A 301 5.96 -1.81 1.79
C VAL A 301 7.02 -1.56 0.71
N ARG A 302 7.91 -2.54 0.52
CA ARG A 302 9.03 -2.45 -0.43
C ARG A 302 8.65 -2.80 -1.87
N GLU A 303 7.55 -2.21 -2.35
CA GLU A 303 7.07 -2.36 -3.73
C GLU A 303 6.64 -0.99 -4.25
N PRO A 304 6.98 -0.58 -5.48
CA PRO A 304 6.54 0.68 -6.08
C PRO A 304 5.05 0.64 -6.44
N ILE A 305 4.51 1.77 -6.89
CA ILE A 305 3.30 1.76 -7.70
C ILE A 305 3.74 1.43 -9.12
N GLU A 306 3.20 0.37 -9.70
CA GLU A 306 3.52 -0.04 -11.06
C GLU A 306 2.34 0.22 -11.99
N VAL A 307 2.59 0.91 -13.09
CA VAL A 307 1.62 1.17 -14.16
C VAL A 307 2.09 0.43 -15.41
N ARG A 308 1.43 -0.65 -15.75
CA ARG A 308 1.70 -1.44 -16.97
C ARG A 308 0.85 -0.94 -18.10
N VAL A 309 1.46 -0.59 -19.20
CA VAL A 309 0.79 -0.20 -20.45
C VAL A 309 0.89 -1.35 -21.44
N LEU A 310 -0.23 -2.01 -21.68
CA LEU A 310 -0.36 -3.11 -22.64
C LEU A 310 -1.11 -2.64 -23.88
N PRO A 311 -1.11 -3.40 -24.98
CA PRO A 311 -1.75 -2.98 -26.24
C PRO A 311 -3.25 -2.67 -26.13
N ASP A 312 -3.94 -3.33 -25.21
CA ASP A 312 -5.40 -3.26 -25.04
C ASP A 312 -5.87 -2.72 -23.68
N ARG A 313 -4.94 -2.49 -22.76
CA ARG A 313 -5.28 -2.06 -21.39
C ARG A 313 -4.12 -1.39 -20.67
N ILE A 314 -4.47 -0.66 -19.63
CA ILE A 314 -3.55 -0.16 -18.61
C ILE A 314 -3.87 -0.86 -17.29
N GLU A 315 -2.84 -1.35 -16.61
CA GLU A 315 -2.94 -1.98 -15.29
C GLU A 315 -2.19 -1.13 -14.27
N LEU A 316 -2.86 -0.75 -13.17
CA LEU A 316 -2.24 -0.05 -12.05
C LEU A 316 -2.19 -0.98 -10.85
N LEU A 317 -0.99 -1.37 -10.46
CA LEU A 317 -0.72 -2.26 -9.33
C LEU A 317 -0.17 -1.46 -8.16
N SER A 318 -0.78 -1.62 -6.99
CA SER A 318 -0.35 -0.97 -5.74
C SER A 318 -0.43 -1.92 -4.56
N PHE A 319 0.35 -1.63 -3.52
CA PHE A 319 0.48 -2.44 -2.32
C PHE A 319 0.27 -1.61 -1.05
N PRO A 320 -0.34 -2.20 -0.01
CA PRO A 320 -1.10 -3.45 0.00
C PRO A 320 -2.50 -3.25 -0.60
N GLY A 321 -3.29 -4.32 -0.61
CA GLY A 321 -4.65 -4.32 -1.14
C GLY A 321 -5.64 -3.40 -0.42
N ALA A 322 -6.86 -3.36 -0.90
CA ALA A 322 -7.95 -2.56 -0.33
C ALA A 322 -8.20 -2.88 1.14
N ASP A 323 -8.61 -1.87 1.93
CA ASP A 323 -8.96 -2.05 3.34
C ASP A 323 -9.97 -3.19 3.53
N ARG A 324 -9.79 -3.99 4.57
CA ARG A 324 -10.64 -5.18 4.85
C ARG A 324 -12.12 -4.83 5.08
N SER A 325 -12.44 -3.57 5.39
CA SER A 325 -13.83 -3.08 5.47
C SER A 325 -14.53 -3.02 4.11
N ILE A 326 -13.77 -3.03 3.00
CA ILE A 326 -14.30 -3.08 1.65
C ILE A 326 -14.43 -4.55 1.24
N SER A 327 -15.67 -5.03 1.05
CA SER A 327 -15.90 -6.40 0.61
C SER A 327 -15.48 -6.61 -0.85
N ALA A 328 -15.06 -7.82 -1.22
CA ALA A 328 -14.76 -8.17 -2.61
C ALA A 328 -15.99 -7.97 -3.53
N GLU A 329 -17.19 -8.23 -3.01
CA GLU A 329 -18.44 -7.97 -3.72
C GLU A 329 -18.69 -6.47 -3.91
N GLY A 330 -18.36 -5.64 -2.89
CA GLY A 330 -18.43 -4.18 -3.00
C GLY A 330 -17.51 -3.63 -4.09
N LEU A 331 -16.31 -4.19 -4.25
CA LEU A 331 -15.39 -3.82 -5.33
C LEU A 331 -15.96 -4.21 -6.71
N ARG A 332 -16.47 -5.45 -6.85
CA ARG A 332 -17.09 -5.91 -8.11
C ARG A 332 -18.31 -5.09 -8.51
N GLN A 333 -19.07 -4.60 -7.54
CA GLN A 333 -20.25 -3.75 -7.76
C GLN A 333 -19.92 -2.25 -7.80
N PHE A 334 -18.63 -1.88 -7.78
CA PHE A 334 -18.18 -0.48 -7.73
C PHE A 334 -18.72 0.30 -6.51
N ARG A 335 -18.95 -0.40 -5.40
CA ARG A 335 -19.47 0.14 -4.13
C ARG A 335 -18.44 -0.01 -3.02
N ALA A 336 -17.35 0.73 -3.10
CA ALA A 336 -16.41 0.84 -2.00
C ALA A 336 -16.96 1.82 -0.95
N VAL A 337 -17.49 1.32 0.15
CA VAL A 337 -17.99 2.13 1.28
C VAL A 337 -16.99 1.99 2.43
N SER A 338 -15.82 2.60 2.30
CA SER A 338 -14.89 2.73 3.42
C SER A 338 -14.47 4.18 3.56
N ARG A 339 -14.35 4.66 4.81
CA ARG A 339 -13.78 5.97 5.14
C ARG A 339 -12.45 5.83 5.88
N ARG A 340 -11.85 4.65 5.85
CA ARG A 340 -10.52 4.41 6.41
C ARG A 340 -9.48 4.69 5.34
N TYR A 341 -8.87 5.83 5.41
CA TYR A 341 -7.79 6.25 4.54
C TYR A 341 -6.46 5.86 5.18
N ARG A 342 -5.59 5.17 4.43
CA ARG A 342 -4.28 4.72 4.93
C ARG A 342 -3.34 5.88 5.18
N ASN A 343 -3.32 6.84 4.25
CA ASN A 343 -2.47 8.02 4.29
C ASN A 343 -3.35 9.28 4.23
N ARG A 344 -3.96 9.61 5.34
CA ARG A 344 -4.92 10.71 5.39
C ARG A 344 -4.28 12.06 5.07
N ARG A 345 -3.08 12.30 5.57
CA ARG A 345 -2.34 13.54 5.34
C ARG A 345 -1.90 13.68 3.88
N VAL A 346 -1.43 12.57 3.26
CA VAL A 346 -1.15 12.54 1.82
C VAL A 346 -2.38 12.98 1.02
N GLY A 347 -3.56 12.44 1.35
CA GLY A 347 -4.79 12.83 0.68
C GLY A 347 -5.19 14.29 0.89
N GLU A 348 -4.94 14.87 2.07
CA GLU A 348 -5.17 16.29 2.36
C GLU A 348 -4.29 17.17 1.45
N TYR A 349 -2.98 16.88 1.36
CA TYR A 349 -2.03 17.59 0.50
C TYR A 349 -2.37 17.47 -0.99
N LEU A 350 -2.68 16.25 -1.47
CA LEU A 350 -3.09 16.03 -2.85
C LEU A 350 -4.39 16.78 -3.21
N LYS A 351 -5.33 16.87 -2.26
CA LYS A 351 -6.57 17.61 -2.45
C LYS A 351 -6.33 19.12 -2.56
N GLU A 352 -5.46 19.70 -1.74
CA GLU A 352 -5.10 21.09 -1.81
C GLU A 352 -4.47 21.46 -3.16
N LEU A 353 -3.70 20.52 -3.75
CA LEU A 353 -3.13 20.62 -5.09
C LEU A 353 -4.14 20.34 -6.23
N GLY A 354 -5.40 19.99 -5.90
CA GLY A 354 -6.40 19.65 -6.90
C GLY A 354 -6.20 18.28 -7.58
N LEU A 355 -5.26 17.45 -7.08
CA LEU A 355 -4.94 16.14 -7.63
C LEU A 355 -5.88 15.02 -7.15
N THR A 356 -6.76 15.30 -6.20
CA THR A 356 -7.85 14.40 -5.74
C THR A 356 -8.99 15.19 -5.11
N GLU A 357 -10.22 14.66 -5.17
CA GLU A 357 -11.38 15.30 -4.55
C GLU A 357 -11.61 14.90 -3.07
N GLY A 358 -11.08 13.77 -2.63
CA GLY A 358 -11.11 13.32 -1.23
C GLY A 358 -12.49 13.05 -0.63
N ARG A 359 -13.54 12.83 -1.46
CA ARG A 359 -14.95 12.67 -1.03
C ARG A 359 -15.53 11.27 -1.27
N ASN A 360 -14.72 10.25 -1.47
CA ASN A 360 -15.16 8.89 -1.82
C ASN A 360 -16.01 8.82 -3.11
N THR A 361 -15.75 9.72 -4.05
CA THR A 361 -16.43 9.80 -5.35
C THR A 361 -15.60 9.18 -6.47
N GLY A 362 -14.34 8.81 -6.21
CA GLY A 362 -13.33 8.44 -7.19
C GLY A 362 -13.75 7.31 -8.13
N ILE A 363 -14.18 6.18 -7.58
CA ILE A 363 -14.66 5.06 -8.42
C ILE A 363 -15.83 5.49 -9.31
N ARG A 364 -16.75 6.32 -8.81
CA ARG A 364 -17.89 6.80 -9.60
C ARG A 364 -17.46 7.77 -10.69
N LYS A 365 -16.46 8.63 -10.41
CA LYS A 365 -15.88 9.55 -11.39
C LYS A 365 -15.17 8.77 -12.50
N MET A 366 -14.36 7.78 -12.13
CA MET A 366 -13.72 6.87 -13.08
C MET A 366 -14.73 6.17 -13.99
N LEU A 367 -15.80 5.58 -13.41
CA LEU A 367 -16.87 4.94 -14.18
C LEU A 367 -17.58 5.90 -15.10
N ALA A 368 -17.88 7.12 -14.65
CA ALA A 368 -18.53 8.13 -15.47
C ALA A 368 -17.63 8.54 -16.66
N ALA A 369 -16.33 8.74 -16.44
CA ALA A 369 -15.36 9.06 -17.48
C ALA A 369 -15.25 7.93 -18.52
N LEU A 370 -15.15 6.67 -18.09
CA LEU A 370 -15.09 5.50 -18.97
C LEU A 370 -16.37 5.35 -19.81
N ARG A 371 -17.54 5.46 -19.17
CA ARG A 371 -18.83 5.35 -19.88
C ARG A 371 -19.05 6.49 -20.86
N ASN A 372 -18.70 7.72 -20.50
CA ASN A 372 -18.79 8.87 -21.41
C ASN A 372 -17.85 8.72 -22.61
N ASN A 373 -16.69 8.09 -22.43
CA ASN A 373 -15.78 7.78 -23.53
C ASN A 373 -16.22 6.56 -24.35
N GLY A 374 -17.17 5.76 -23.85
CA GLY A 374 -17.55 4.48 -24.48
C GLY A 374 -16.52 3.36 -24.27
N SER A 375 -15.72 3.45 -23.23
CA SER A 375 -14.78 2.42 -22.81
C SER A 375 -15.47 1.35 -21.97
N PRO A 376 -14.95 0.11 -21.91
CA PRO A 376 -15.43 -0.91 -21.00
C PRO A 376 -15.31 -0.49 -19.53
N ASP A 377 -16.16 -1.05 -18.66
CA ASP A 377 -16.04 -0.85 -17.22
C ASP A 377 -14.69 -1.43 -16.72
N PRO A 378 -14.05 -0.81 -15.73
CA PRO A 378 -12.76 -1.25 -15.21
C PRO A 378 -12.90 -2.52 -14.36
N ILE A 379 -11.80 -3.22 -14.14
CA ILE A 379 -11.76 -4.35 -13.20
C ILE A 379 -10.93 -3.95 -11.98
N PHE A 380 -11.43 -4.26 -10.78
CA PHE A 380 -10.71 -4.09 -9.51
C PHE A 380 -10.45 -5.47 -8.91
N GLU A 381 -9.19 -5.79 -8.66
CA GLU A 381 -8.76 -7.07 -8.14
C GLU A 381 -7.90 -6.90 -6.87
N THR A 382 -8.05 -7.83 -5.97
CA THR A 382 -7.22 -8.00 -4.78
C THR A 382 -7.35 -9.44 -4.32
N ASP A 383 -6.31 -9.99 -3.68
CA ASP A 383 -6.34 -11.33 -3.08
C ASP A 383 -7.09 -11.36 -1.74
N GLU A 384 -7.30 -12.56 -1.20
CA GLU A 384 -7.96 -12.76 0.10
C GLU A 384 -7.15 -12.16 1.27
N GLU A 385 -5.83 -12.17 1.15
CA GLU A 385 -4.90 -11.65 2.14
C GLU A 385 -4.73 -10.12 2.06
N ARG A 386 -5.23 -9.50 1.00
CA ARG A 386 -5.13 -8.06 0.74
C ARG A 386 -3.69 -7.58 0.58
N LEU A 387 -2.89 -8.35 -0.14
CA LEU A 387 -1.48 -8.03 -0.39
C LEU A 387 -1.30 -7.01 -1.50
N TYR A 388 -2.17 -7.02 -2.52
CA TYR A 388 -2.13 -6.09 -3.64
C TYR A 388 -3.51 -5.55 -4.02
N PHE A 389 -3.52 -4.45 -4.75
CA PHE A 389 -4.69 -3.90 -5.41
C PHE A 389 -4.35 -3.60 -6.86
N LEU A 390 -5.08 -4.22 -7.78
CA LEU A 390 -4.92 -4.07 -9.22
C LEU A 390 -6.16 -3.40 -9.80
N VAL A 391 -5.93 -2.36 -10.60
CA VAL A 391 -6.95 -1.68 -11.40
C VAL A 391 -6.63 -1.89 -12.86
N THR A 392 -7.54 -2.52 -13.60
CA THR A 392 -7.42 -2.71 -15.04
C THR A 392 -8.38 -1.79 -15.78
N ILE A 393 -7.85 -0.91 -16.63
CA ILE A 393 -8.59 0.01 -17.48
C ILE A 393 -8.39 -0.41 -18.93
N PHE A 394 -9.46 -0.78 -19.61
CA PHE A 394 -9.41 -1.23 -21.01
C PHE A 394 -9.45 -0.06 -21.98
N ALA A 395 -8.68 -0.17 -23.05
CA ALA A 395 -8.77 0.75 -24.17
C ALA A 395 -10.16 0.66 -24.82
N ARG A 396 -10.69 1.81 -25.25
CA ARG A 396 -11.86 1.81 -26.12
C ARG A 396 -11.49 1.18 -27.47
N GLN A 397 -12.17 0.12 -27.83
CA GLN A 397 -12.02 -0.58 -29.12
C GLN A 397 -13.08 -0.14 -30.10
N ASP A 398 -12.70 0.02 -31.38
CA ASP A 398 -13.67 0.20 -32.46
C ASP A 398 -14.38 -1.11 -32.74
N GLU A 399 -15.70 -1.06 -32.97
CA GLU A 399 -16.51 -2.24 -33.32
C GLU A 399 -15.99 -2.99 -34.57
N LYS A 400 -15.22 -2.34 -35.45
CA LYS A 400 -14.61 -2.98 -36.61
C LYS A 400 -13.42 -3.90 -36.29
N GLU A 401 -12.69 -3.65 -35.21
CA GLU A 401 -11.61 -4.54 -34.76
C GLU A 401 -12.14 -5.84 -34.15
N GLN A 402 -13.38 -5.83 -33.62
CA GLN A 402 -14.05 -7.06 -33.16
C GLN A 402 -14.46 -8.00 -34.29
N PHE A 403 -14.69 -7.49 -35.51
CA PHE A 403 -15.08 -8.28 -36.66
C PHE A 403 -13.93 -8.57 -37.65
N GLY A 404 -12.79 -7.89 -37.52
CA GLY A 404 -11.63 -8.06 -38.42
C GLY A 404 -10.86 -9.35 -38.23
N ASN A 405 -11.00 -10.03 -37.09
CA ASN A 405 -10.37 -11.32 -36.81
C ASN A 405 -11.27 -12.52 -37.15
N ALA A 406 -12.47 -12.30 -37.68
CA ALA A 406 -13.42 -13.37 -38.06
C ALA A 406 -13.54 -13.59 -39.58
N SER A 407 -12.82 -12.83 -40.44
CA SER A 407 -12.97 -12.92 -41.90
C SER A 407 -11.64 -13.11 -42.63
N GLY A 408 -10.84 -14.06 -42.17
CA GLY A 408 -9.60 -14.46 -42.85
C GLY A 408 -9.50 -15.95 -43.09
N ASP A 409 -10.55 -16.58 -43.68
CA ASP A 409 -10.44 -17.90 -44.32
C ASP A 409 -11.69 -18.19 -45.12
N PHE A 410 -11.78 -17.64 -46.33
CA PHE A 410 -12.51 -18.25 -47.44
C PHE A 410 -11.95 -17.73 -48.76
N ALA A 411 -11.50 -18.68 -49.56
CA ALA A 411 -11.21 -18.72 -51.00
C ALA A 411 -9.72 -18.71 -51.37
N HIS A 412 -9.18 -19.90 -51.64
CA HIS A 412 -8.98 -20.36 -53.02
C HIS A 412 -8.56 -21.83 -53.02
N GLU A 413 -9.48 -22.68 -53.54
CA GLU A 413 -9.13 -23.95 -54.18
C GLU A 413 -8.47 -23.67 -55.51
N GLY A 414 -7.44 -24.40 -55.82
CA GLY A 414 -6.93 -24.43 -57.20
C GLY A 414 -5.58 -25.10 -57.39
N SER A 415 -5.59 -26.42 -57.52
CA SER A 415 -4.81 -27.27 -58.44
C SER A 415 -3.28 -27.40 -58.33
N VAL A 416 -2.93 -28.64 -58.14
CA VAL A 416 -2.08 -29.54 -58.98
C VAL A 416 -0.56 -29.64 -58.68
N ALA A 417 -0.25 -30.84 -58.24
CA ALA A 417 0.80 -31.79 -58.67
C ALA A 417 2.27 -31.62 -58.27
N SER A 418 2.70 -32.57 -57.53
CA SER A 418 3.63 -33.66 -57.84
C SER A 418 5.08 -33.56 -57.33
N ARG A 419 5.45 -34.70 -56.73
CA ARG A 419 6.79 -35.37 -56.67
C ARG A 419 7.82 -34.69 -55.77
N GLY A 420 8.51 -35.36 -54.88
CA GLY A 420 8.73 -36.78 -54.62
C GLY A 420 10.09 -36.91 -53.91
N TYR A 421 10.25 -37.99 -53.17
CA TYR A 421 11.49 -38.58 -52.64
C TYR A 421 12.24 -37.74 -51.56
N GLY A 422 12.66 -38.25 -50.41
CA GLY A 422 12.86 -39.60 -49.91
C GLY A 422 13.80 -39.56 -48.70
N SER A 423 13.62 -40.55 -47.89
CA SER A 423 14.54 -41.31 -47.04
C SER A 423 14.94 -40.76 -45.66
N GLU A 424 14.47 -41.47 -44.67
CA GLU A 424 15.22 -42.20 -43.60
C GLU A 424 16.04 -41.34 -42.61
N GLY A 425 15.76 -41.35 -41.37
CA GLY A 425 15.93 -42.36 -40.40
C GLY A 425 16.10 -41.85 -38.99
N SER A 426 15.61 -42.60 -38.12
CA SER A 426 15.96 -42.94 -36.74
C SER A 426 15.29 -42.21 -35.58
N LEU A 427 14.45 -42.99 -34.93
CA LEU A 427 14.16 -43.20 -33.50
C LEU A 427 14.81 -42.25 -32.49
N SER A 428 13.97 -41.61 -31.66
CA SER A 428 13.84 -42.04 -30.26
C SER A 428 12.91 -41.11 -29.46
N THR A 429 12.06 -41.78 -28.66
CA THR A 429 11.41 -41.42 -27.39
C THR A 429 10.32 -40.37 -27.37
N GLU A 430 9.14 -40.93 -27.28
CA GLU A 430 7.91 -40.34 -26.74
C GLU A 430 8.14 -39.70 -25.38
N LYS A 431 7.65 -38.48 -25.22
CA LYS A 431 7.04 -38.00 -23.97
C LYS A 431 6.04 -36.89 -24.31
N ASP A 432 4.79 -37.24 -24.12
CA ASP A 432 3.60 -36.44 -23.83
C ASP A 432 3.73 -34.91 -24.01
N ARG A 433 3.13 -34.40 -25.04
CA ARG A 433 2.63 -33.03 -25.17
C ARG A 433 1.31 -33.04 -25.94
N ASP A 434 0.23 -33.34 -25.23
CA ASP A 434 -1.11 -32.94 -25.62
C ASP A 434 -1.64 -31.93 -24.61
N ALA A 435 -1.45 -30.65 -24.93
CA ALA A 435 -2.24 -29.57 -24.37
C ALA A 435 -2.99 -28.91 -25.54
N PRO A 436 -4.33 -29.02 -25.61
CA PRO A 436 -5.10 -28.41 -26.67
C PRO A 436 -5.13 -26.89 -26.51
N THR A 437 -4.74 -26.18 -27.56
CA THR A 437 -4.96 -24.74 -27.76
C THR A 437 -6.42 -24.38 -27.53
N CYS A 438 -6.67 -23.57 -26.48
CA CYS A 438 -8.01 -23.19 -26.03
C CYS A 438 -8.63 -22.18 -27.02
N ARG A 439 -9.52 -22.63 -27.91
CA ARG A 439 -10.49 -21.76 -28.59
C ARG A 439 -11.41 -21.17 -27.50
N ARG A 440 -11.54 -19.85 -27.42
CA ARG A 440 -12.54 -19.19 -26.58
C ARG A 440 -13.94 -19.57 -27.08
N VAL A 441 -14.58 -20.50 -26.40
CA VAL A 441 -15.95 -20.95 -26.67
C VAL A 441 -16.92 -19.83 -26.28
N GLY A 442 -17.83 -19.42 -27.16
CA GLY A 442 -18.86 -18.42 -26.89
C GLY A 442 -19.77 -18.82 -25.72
N ALA A 443 -20.42 -17.85 -25.05
CA ALA A 443 -21.23 -18.11 -23.85
C ALA A 443 -22.35 -19.12 -24.10
N GLY A 444 -23.00 -19.08 -25.26
CA GLY A 444 -24.06 -20.02 -25.63
C GLY A 444 -23.50 -21.45 -25.86
N GLU A 445 -22.43 -21.59 -26.63
CA GLU A 445 -21.79 -22.85 -26.88
C GLU A 445 -21.20 -23.49 -25.63
N ARG A 446 -20.66 -22.67 -24.73
CA ARG A 446 -20.13 -23.12 -23.43
C ARG A 446 -21.23 -23.65 -22.53
N ARG A 447 -22.45 -23.06 -22.54
CA ARG A 447 -23.60 -23.54 -21.81
C ARG A 447 -24.10 -24.89 -22.32
N GLU A 448 -24.11 -25.10 -23.66
CA GLU A 448 -24.45 -26.39 -24.25
C GLU A 448 -23.41 -27.47 -23.87
N LEU A 449 -22.13 -27.13 -23.85
CA LEU A 449 -21.08 -28.03 -23.39
C LEU A 449 -21.22 -28.37 -21.89
N LEU A 450 -21.64 -27.41 -21.06
CA LEU A 450 -21.92 -27.63 -19.64
C LEU A 450 -23.09 -28.57 -19.43
N LEU A 451 -24.18 -28.44 -20.19
CA LEU A 451 -25.32 -29.33 -20.11
C LEU A 451 -24.92 -30.76 -20.48
N ARG A 452 -24.22 -30.97 -21.60
CA ARG A 452 -23.71 -32.29 -22.00
C ARG A 452 -22.81 -32.92 -20.93
N MET A 453 -21.94 -32.11 -20.35
CA MET A 453 -21.03 -32.57 -19.32
C MET A 453 -21.75 -33.01 -18.05
N PHE A 454 -22.80 -32.29 -17.63
CA PHE A 454 -23.61 -32.65 -16.47
C PHE A 454 -24.61 -33.81 -16.76
N GLU A 455 -24.96 -34.00 -18.01
CA GLU A 455 -25.73 -35.17 -18.48
C GLU A 455 -24.89 -36.44 -18.46
N GLU A 456 -23.62 -36.37 -18.91
CA GLU A 456 -22.64 -37.49 -18.89
C GLU A 456 -22.18 -37.81 -17.47
N GLU A 457 -21.89 -36.77 -16.66
CA GLU A 457 -21.38 -36.92 -15.29
C GLU A 457 -22.17 -36.04 -14.29
N PRO A 458 -23.33 -36.46 -13.83
CA PRO A 458 -24.19 -35.67 -12.93
C PRO A 458 -23.57 -35.25 -11.61
N SER A 459 -22.54 -35.98 -11.14
CA SER A 459 -21.81 -35.67 -9.90
C SER A 459 -20.65 -34.70 -10.05
N SER A 460 -20.37 -34.24 -11.28
CA SER A 460 -19.26 -33.34 -11.55
C SER A 460 -19.37 -32.02 -10.77
N SER A 461 -18.26 -31.61 -10.16
CA SER A 461 -18.17 -30.33 -9.46
C SER A 461 -17.96 -29.16 -10.42
N ILE A 462 -18.35 -27.96 -10.01
CA ILE A 462 -18.09 -26.72 -10.76
C ILE A 462 -16.59 -26.55 -11.06
N LEU A 463 -15.72 -26.97 -10.14
CA LEU A 463 -14.27 -26.91 -10.33
C LEU A 463 -13.79 -27.88 -11.45
N GLN A 464 -14.37 -29.07 -11.53
CA GLN A 464 -14.07 -30.01 -12.63
C GLN A 464 -14.56 -29.48 -13.96
N ALA A 465 -15.77 -28.89 -13.98
CA ALA A 465 -16.32 -28.22 -15.15
C ALA A 465 -15.44 -27.06 -15.63
N SER A 466 -14.95 -26.23 -14.72
CA SER A 466 -14.06 -25.11 -15.07
C SER A 466 -12.75 -25.57 -15.69
N LYS A 467 -12.13 -26.62 -15.13
CA LYS A 467 -10.89 -27.21 -15.67
C LYS A 467 -11.11 -27.82 -17.07
N ARG A 468 -12.22 -28.55 -17.28
CA ARG A 468 -12.52 -29.21 -18.55
C ARG A 468 -12.86 -28.23 -19.66
N LEU A 469 -13.49 -27.10 -19.34
CA LEU A 469 -13.85 -26.03 -20.26
C LEU A 469 -12.75 -24.96 -20.43
N GLY A 470 -11.68 -25.01 -19.65
CA GLY A 470 -10.60 -24.03 -19.70
C GLY A 470 -11.03 -22.62 -19.32
N VAL A 471 -12.04 -22.45 -18.45
CA VAL A 471 -12.58 -21.17 -18.01
C VAL A 471 -12.59 -21.05 -16.49
N SER A 472 -12.70 -19.82 -15.96
CA SER A 472 -12.72 -19.64 -14.51
C SER A 472 -13.96 -20.25 -13.85
N VAL A 473 -13.83 -20.67 -12.59
CA VAL A 473 -14.95 -21.18 -11.75
C VAL A 473 -16.09 -20.15 -11.70
N ALA A 474 -15.77 -18.85 -11.67
CA ALA A 474 -16.78 -17.78 -11.68
C ALA A 474 -17.58 -17.75 -12.99
N THR A 475 -16.94 -18.03 -14.13
CA THR A 475 -17.60 -18.13 -15.44
C THR A 475 -18.58 -19.29 -15.47
N VAL A 476 -18.15 -20.48 -14.99
CA VAL A 476 -19.02 -21.66 -14.91
C VAL A 476 -20.19 -21.43 -13.97
N ASN A 477 -19.98 -20.83 -12.80
CA ASN A 477 -21.06 -20.49 -11.90
C ASN A 477 -22.10 -19.57 -12.55
N ARG A 478 -21.69 -18.56 -13.28
CA ARG A 478 -22.59 -17.67 -14.00
C ARG A 478 -23.41 -18.41 -15.06
N ASP A 479 -22.77 -19.27 -15.84
CA ASP A 479 -23.47 -20.06 -16.86
C ASP A 479 -24.46 -21.05 -16.23
N VAL A 480 -24.11 -21.67 -15.09
CA VAL A 480 -24.98 -22.58 -14.34
C VAL A 480 -26.20 -21.80 -13.78
N GLU A 481 -26.02 -20.60 -13.26
CA GLU A 481 -27.15 -19.80 -12.77
C GLU A 481 -28.09 -19.37 -13.90
N VAL A 482 -27.56 -19.04 -15.08
CA VAL A 482 -28.39 -18.76 -16.26
C VAL A 482 -29.18 -20.02 -16.69
N LEU A 483 -28.54 -21.19 -16.76
CA LEU A 483 -29.21 -22.43 -17.09
C LEU A 483 -30.29 -22.84 -16.09
N LYS A 484 -30.10 -22.54 -14.81
CA LYS A 484 -31.14 -22.70 -13.78
C LYS A 484 -32.31 -21.74 -13.99
N GLN A 485 -32.04 -20.47 -14.30
CA GLN A 485 -33.08 -19.48 -14.55
C GLN A 485 -33.88 -19.81 -15.83
N GLU A 486 -33.22 -20.39 -16.83
CA GLU A 486 -33.84 -20.90 -18.06
C GLU A 486 -34.61 -22.21 -17.84
N GLY A 487 -34.55 -22.82 -16.65
CA GLY A 487 -35.23 -24.08 -16.33
C GLY A 487 -34.60 -25.28 -17.03
N ARG A 488 -33.35 -25.19 -17.49
CA ARG A 488 -32.63 -26.27 -18.24
C ARG A 488 -31.69 -27.09 -17.36
N LEU A 489 -31.41 -26.63 -16.14
CA LEU A 489 -30.52 -27.30 -15.20
C LEU A 489 -31.02 -27.16 -13.77
N MET A 490 -31.03 -28.27 -13.02
CA MET A 490 -31.40 -28.28 -11.61
C MET A 490 -30.37 -29.07 -10.79
N ARG A 491 -30.22 -28.71 -9.54
CA ARG A 491 -29.37 -29.49 -8.63
C ARG A 491 -30.26 -30.23 -7.62
N GLU A 492 -30.13 -31.55 -7.58
CA GLU A 492 -30.80 -32.42 -6.62
C GLU A 492 -29.87 -32.80 -5.48
N GLY A 493 -30.24 -32.49 -4.24
CA GLY A 493 -29.45 -32.82 -3.04
C GLY A 493 -28.63 -31.66 -2.45
N SER A 494 -27.74 -31.99 -1.52
CA SER A 494 -26.94 -31.01 -0.79
C SER A 494 -25.81 -30.40 -1.64
N SER A 495 -25.26 -29.26 -1.22
CA SER A 495 -24.12 -28.60 -1.93
C SER A 495 -22.85 -29.46 -1.97
N LYS A 496 -22.68 -30.44 -1.08
CA LYS A 496 -21.53 -31.34 -0.99
C LYS A 496 -21.70 -32.69 -1.67
N SER A 497 -22.94 -33.22 -1.78
CA SER A 497 -23.24 -34.57 -2.29
C SER A 497 -24.40 -34.61 -3.30
N GLY A 498 -24.84 -33.46 -3.83
CA GLY A 498 -25.94 -33.39 -4.79
C GLY A 498 -25.48 -33.62 -6.21
N CYS A 499 -26.40 -34.08 -7.07
CA CYS A 499 -26.18 -34.29 -8.49
C CYS A 499 -26.86 -33.20 -9.34
N TRP A 500 -26.31 -32.95 -10.53
CA TRP A 500 -26.90 -32.08 -11.54
C TRP A 500 -27.92 -32.88 -12.35
N ARG A 501 -29.06 -32.27 -12.63
CA ARG A 501 -30.08 -32.83 -13.52
C ARG A 501 -30.37 -31.85 -14.64
N VAL A 502 -30.14 -32.28 -15.86
CA VAL A 502 -30.53 -31.56 -17.07
C VAL A 502 -32.02 -31.80 -17.29
N LEU A 503 -32.78 -30.73 -17.56
CA LEU A 503 -34.26 -30.74 -17.67
C LEU A 503 -34.70 -30.62 -19.13
#